data_4520a6e8c3e6c5abbebd9e594619bc50
#
_entry.id   4520a6e8c3e6c5abbebd9e594619bc50
#
_cell.length_a   1.000
_cell.length_b   1.000
_cell.length_c   1.000
_cell.angle_alpha   90.00
_cell.angle_beta   90.00
_cell.angle_gamma   90.00
#
_symmetry.space_group_name_H-M   'P 1'
#
loop_
_entity.id
_entity.type
_entity.pdbx_description
1 polymer ?
#
loop_
_entity_poly.entity_id
_entity_poly.type
_entity_poly.pdbx_seq_one_letter_code
_entity_poly.pdbx_strand_id
1 'polypeptide(L)'
;MFDNLSERLERSFKILKGEGRITEINIAETVKDIRKALLEADVNYKTAKQFTDEVKAKALGQNVMTAVRPGQLMVKITHDELANLMGGEAAEINFKGNPAVILMSGLQGSGKTTFSAKLA
;
A
#
# COMPACT_ATOMS: atom_id res chain seq x y z
N MET A 1 10.36 -9.73 6.21
CA MET A 1 10.51 -8.44 5.50
C MET A 1 9.17 -7.68 5.41
N PHE A 2 8.08 -8.32 4.98
CA PHE A 2 6.75 -7.66 4.91
C PHE A 2 6.08 -7.51 6.27
N ASP A 3 6.35 -8.37 7.24
CA ASP A 3 5.80 -8.27 8.60
C ASP A 3 6.13 -6.93 9.25
N ASN A 4 7.34 -6.42 9.02
CA ASN A 4 7.78 -5.13 9.57
C ASN A 4 7.01 -3.94 8.96
N LEU A 5 6.69 -3.97 7.66
CA LEU A 5 5.89 -2.93 7.01
C LEU A 5 4.44 -2.98 7.51
N SER A 6 3.83 -4.17 7.54
CA SER A 6 2.45 -4.36 8.03
C SER A 6 2.30 -3.91 9.47
N GLU A 7 3.20 -4.32 10.37
CA GLU A 7 3.20 -3.92 11.77
C GLU A 7 3.33 -2.39 11.95
N ARG A 8 4.16 -1.73 11.14
CA ARG A 8 4.34 -0.29 11.19
C ARG A 8 3.10 0.46 10.70
N LEU A 9 2.50 0.01 9.61
CA LEU A 9 1.25 0.57 9.11
C LEU A 9 0.12 0.38 10.14
N GLU A 10 -0.01 -0.82 10.72
CA GLU A 10 -0.98 -1.07 11.79
C GLU A 10 -0.77 -0.18 13.01
N ARG A 11 0.48 0.05 13.41
CA ARG A 11 0.82 0.93 14.54
C ARG A 11 0.40 2.37 14.26
N SER A 12 0.69 2.88 13.06
CA SER A 12 0.28 4.22 12.65
C SER A 12 -1.24 4.37 12.64
N PHE A 13 -1.97 3.35 12.18
CA PHE A 13 -3.43 3.35 12.20
C PHE A 13 -4.04 3.14 13.59
N LYS A 14 -3.34 2.44 14.49
CA LYS A 14 -3.81 2.23 15.86
C LYS A 14 -3.89 3.54 16.63
N ILE A 15 -2.95 4.45 16.41
CA ILE A 15 -2.97 5.79 16.98
C ILE A 15 -4.23 6.54 16.55
N LEU A 16 -4.56 6.50 15.24
CA LEU A 16 -5.76 7.13 14.70
C LEU A 16 -7.06 6.49 15.19
N LYS A 17 -7.07 5.18 15.44
CA LYS A 17 -8.26 4.45 15.94
C LYS A 17 -8.60 4.80 17.38
N GLY A 18 -7.61 5.22 18.17
CA GLY A 18 -7.77 5.58 19.58
C GLY A 18 -8.20 7.03 19.81
N GLU A 19 -8.12 7.88 18.80
CA GLU A 19 -8.47 9.29 18.91
C GLU A 19 -9.94 9.52 18.53
N GLY A 20 -10.72 10.06 19.47
CA GLY A 20 -12.12 10.41 19.22
C GLY A 20 -12.32 11.59 18.27
N ARG A 21 -11.25 12.32 17.95
CA ARG A 21 -11.21 13.43 17.01
C ARG A 21 -9.90 13.42 16.23
N ILE A 22 -9.96 13.34 14.92
CA ILE A 22 -8.78 13.44 14.05
C ILE A 22 -8.66 14.88 13.53
N THR A 23 -7.46 15.43 13.61
CA THR A 23 -7.11 16.75 13.09
C THR A 23 -6.27 16.61 11.83
N GLU A 24 -6.10 17.71 11.10
CA GLU A 24 -5.18 17.75 9.94
C GLU A 24 -3.74 17.40 10.35
N ILE A 25 -3.35 17.76 11.57
CA ILE A 25 -2.02 17.43 12.13
C ILE A 25 -1.87 15.91 12.26
N ASN A 26 -2.88 15.21 12.81
CA ASN A 26 -2.85 13.75 12.95
C ASN A 26 -2.77 13.06 11.59
N ILE A 27 -3.48 13.56 10.57
CA ILE A 27 -3.39 13.04 9.20
C ILE A 27 -1.96 13.23 8.65
N ALA A 28 -1.38 14.41 8.84
CA ALA A 28 -0.03 14.72 8.35
C ALA A 28 1.04 13.83 9.03
N GLU A 29 0.92 13.60 10.34
CA GLU A 29 1.81 12.71 11.09
C GLU A 29 1.68 11.27 10.61
N THR A 30 0.45 10.76 10.48
CA THR A 30 0.20 9.39 9.96
C THR A 30 0.77 9.20 8.55
N VAL A 31 0.57 10.17 7.67
CA VAL A 31 1.10 10.15 6.30
C VAL A 31 2.63 10.13 6.30
N LYS A 32 3.26 10.87 7.22
CA LYS A 32 4.72 10.87 7.41
C LYS A 32 5.23 9.51 7.88
N ASP A 33 4.52 8.88 8.82
CA ASP A 33 4.88 7.55 9.32
C ASP A 33 4.73 6.48 8.24
N ILE A 34 3.64 6.53 7.44
CA ILE A 34 3.45 5.66 6.28
C ILE A 34 4.60 5.83 5.28
N ARG A 35 4.99 7.07 4.96
CA ARG A 35 6.12 7.34 4.05
C ARG A 35 7.42 6.74 4.59
N LYS A 36 7.69 6.91 5.88
CA LYS A 36 8.86 6.33 6.53
C LYS A 36 8.87 4.81 6.45
N ALA A 37 7.73 4.16 6.72
CA ALA A 37 7.60 2.71 6.63
C ALA A 37 7.86 2.20 5.20
N LEU A 38 7.36 2.89 4.17
CA LEU A 38 7.60 2.55 2.77
C LEU A 38 9.09 2.68 2.38
N LEU A 39 9.75 3.75 2.83
CA LEU A 39 11.18 3.95 2.57
C LEU A 39 12.05 2.89 3.26
N GLU A 40 11.70 2.48 4.47
CA GLU A 40 12.40 1.41 5.18
C GLU A 40 12.15 0.02 4.56
N ALA A 41 11.07 -0.12 3.76
CA ALA A 41 10.78 -1.29 2.93
C ALA A 41 11.37 -1.19 1.51
N ASP A 42 12.39 -0.33 1.31
CA ASP A 42 13.10 -0.11 0.04
C ASP A 42 12.21 0.42 -1.11
N VAL A 43 11.07 1.02 -0.82
CA VAL A 43 10.27 1.70 -1.85
C VAL A 43 10.97 2.96 -2.31
N ASN A 44 11.02 3.19 -3.62
CA ASN A 44 11.61 4.39 -4.19
C ASN A 44 11.01 5.67 -3.59
N TYR A 45 11.85 6.64 -3.23
CA TYR A 45 11.43 7.89 -2.57
C TYR A 45 10.36 8.65 -3.37
N LYS A 46 10.51 8.76 -4.68
CA LYS A 46 9.56 9.47 -5.54
C LYS A 46 8.18 8.81 -5.50
N THR A 47 8.15 7.47 -5.57
CA THR A 47 6.94 6.66 -5.49
C THR A 47 6.29 6.78 -4.11
N ALA A 48 7.07 6.62 -3.04
CA ALA A 48 6.58 6.76 -1.66
C ALA A 48 6.02 8.16 -1.39
N LYS A 49 6.67 9.19 -1.92
CA LYS A 49 6.20 10.59 -1.80
C LYS A 49 4.89 10.79 -2.54
N GLN A 50 4.81 10.42 -3.81
CA GLN A 50 3.60 10.56 -4.63
C GLN A 50 2.42 9.85 -3.96
N PHE A 51 2.59 8.58 -3.59
CA PHE A 51 1.58 7.79 -2.89
C PHE A 51 1.05 8.49 -1.63
N THR A 52 1.95 8.95 -0.78
CA THR A 52 1.55 9.59 0.48
C THR A 52 0.92 10.97 0.29
N ASP A 53 1.28 11.69 -0.76
CA ASP A 53 0.65 12.97 -1.11
C ASP A 53 -0.78 12.72 -1.63
N GLU A 54 -1.02 11.66 -2.40
CA GLU A 54 -2.35 11.24 -2.86
C GLU A 54 -3.24 10.78 -1.69
N VAL A 55 -2.71 9.96 -0.78
CA VAL A 55 -3.42 9.56 0.46
C VAL A 55 -3.83 10.78 1.27
N LYS A 56 -2.92 11.74 1.46
CA LYS A 56 -3.21 12.99 2.18
C LYS A 56 -4.31 13.80 1.50
N ALA A 57 -4.22 13.98 0.20
CA ALA A 57 -5.21 14.74 -0.58
C ALA A 57 -6.61 14.11 -0.48
N LYS A 58 -6.70 12.78 -0.61
CA LYS A 58 -7.97 12.04 -0.47
C LYS A 58 -8.52 12.08 0.95
N ALA A 59 -7.66 11.97 1.96
CA ALA A 59 -8.07 12.06 3.35
C ALA A 59 -8.69 13.43 3.68
N LEU A 60 -8.12 14.50 3.18
CA LEU A 60 -8.66 15.85 3.35
C LEU A 60 -9.93 16.06 2.51
N GLY A 61 -9.95 15.58 1.26
CA GLY A 61 -11.10 15.71 0.36
C GLY A 61 -12.33 14.90 0.79
N GLN A 62 -12.14 13.75 1.44
CA GLN A 62 -13.23 12.92 1.98
C GLN A 62 -13.66 13.33 3.40
N ASN A 63 -13.17 14.45 3.90
CA ASN A 63 -13.50 14.95 5.25
C ASN A 63 -13.31 13.89 6.35
N VAL A 64 -12.17 13.19 6.33
CA VAL A 64 -11.84 12.17 7.33
C VAL A 64 -12.00 12.69 8.76
N MET A 65 -11.71 13.98 8.98
CA MET A 65 -11.85 14.64 10.27
C MET A 65 -13.27 14.66 10.82
N THR A 66 -14.28 14.63 9.96
CA THR A 66 -15.70 14.67 10.33
C THR A 66 -16.40 13.33 10.20
N ALA A 67 -15.69 12.29 9.74
CA ALA A 67 -16.23 10.95 9.59
C ALA A 67 -16.56 10.32 10.95
N VAL A 68 -17.61 9.49 10.98
CA VAL A 68 -18.03 8.75 12.19
C VAL A 68 -16.92 7.77 12.66
N ARG A 69 -16.13 7.25 11.72
CA ARG A 69 -15.01 6.33 12.00
C ARG A 69 -13.76 6.77 11.21
N PRO A 70 -13.12 7.87 11.64
CA PRO A 70 -12.04 8.46 10.85
C PRO A 70 -10.85 7.52 10.63
N GLY A 71 -10.45 6.74 11.64
CA GLY A 71 -9.35 5.77 11.52
C GLY A 71 -9.64 4.66 10.52
N GLN A 72 -10.88 4.16 10.44
CA GLN A 72 -11.27 3.16 9.44
C GLN A 72 -11.29 3.74 8.03
N LEU A 73 -11.75 4.97 7.88
CA LEU A 73 -11.74 5.65 6.59
C LEU A 73 -10.32 5.88 6.09
N MET A 74 -9.40 6.27 6.98
CA MET A 74 -7.98 6.42 6.63
C MET A 74 -7.34 5.11 6.20
N VAL A 75 -7.64 3.99 6.87
CA VAL A 75 -7.20 2.65 6.48
C VAL A 75 -7.72 2.31 5.07
N LYS A 76 -9.01 2.55 4.82
CA LYS A 76 -9.61 2.30 3.51
C LYS A 76 -8.94 3.13 2.41
N ILE A 77 -8.75 4.43 2.62
CA ILE A 77 -8.08 5.30 1.64
C ILE A 77 -6.68 4.76 1.33
N THR A 78 -5.90 4.41 2.36
CA THR A 78 -4.55 3.89 2.18
C THR A 78 -4.54 2.55 1.43
N HIS A 79 -5.47 1.65 1.75
CA HIS A 79 -5.65 0.38 1.04
C HIS A 79 -5.97 0.59 -0.44
N ASP A 80 -6.94 1.45 -0.73
CA ASP A 80 -7.37 1.72 -2.10
C ASP A 80 -6.24 2.34 -2.93
N GLU A 81 -5.44 3.24 -2.33
CA GLU A 81 -4.27 3.81 -2.99
C GLU A 81 -3.15 2.80 -3.20
N LEU A 82 -2.92 1.88 -2.26
CA LEU A 82 -1.97 0.77 -2.47
C LEU A 82 -2.42 -0.14 -3.62
N ALA A 83 -3.70 -0.47 -3.69
CA ALA A 83 -4.25 -1.26 -4.80
C ALA A 83 -4.06 -0.55 -6.14
N ASN A 84 -4.32 0.76 -6.20
CA ASN A 84 -4.10 1.57 -7.40
C ASN A 84 -2.62 1.61 -7.80
N LEU A 85 -1.72 1.78 -6.84
CA LEU A 85 -0.26 1.78 -7.06
C LEU A 85 0.23 0.43 -7.63
N MET A 86 -0.40 -0.67 -7.24
CA MET A 86 -0.11 -2.02 -7.75
C MET A 86 -0.77 -2.32 -9.11
N GLY A 87 -1.51 -1.38 -9.69
CA GLY A 87 -2.12 -1.49 -11.02
C GLY A 87 -3.64 -1.53 -11.04
N GLY A 88 -4.30 -1.76 -9.90
CA GLY A 88 -5.77 -1.72 -9.74
C GLY A 88 -6.52 -2.88 -10.38
N GLU A 89 -6.18 -3.25 -11.60
CA GLU A 89 -6.82 -4.31 -12.38
C GLU A 89 -5.85 -5.47 -12.65
N ALA A 90 -6.40 -6.68 -12.76
CA ALA A 90 -5.62 -7.85 -13.14
C ALA A 90 -5.21 -7.75 -14.63
N ALA A 91 -3.91 -7.80 -14.90
CA ALA A 91 -3.40 -7.87 -16.25
C ALA A 91 -3.49 -9.30 -16.79
N GLU A 92 -3.97 -9.44 -18.02
CA GLU A 92 -3.96 -10.74 -18.71
C GLU A 92 -2.55 -11.10 -19.17
N ILE A 93 -2.20 -12.38 -19.02
CA ILE A 93 -0.93 -12.89 -19.53
C ILE A 93 -1.08 -13.20 -21.01
N ASN A 94 -0.17 -12.65 -21.82
CA ASN A 94 -0.16 -12.89 -23.25
C ASN A 94 0.60 -14.18 -23.57
N PHE A 95 -0.12 -15.27 -23.86
CA PHE A 95 0.43 -16.57 -24.26
C PHE A 95 0.68 -16.67 -25.76
N LYS A 96 1.17 -15.62 -26.42
CA LYS A 96 1.52 -15.68 -27.85
C LYS A 96 2.84 -16.45 -28.04
N GLY A 97 2.79 -17.43 -28.92
CA GLY A 97 3.94 -18.27 -29.26
C GLY A 97 3.55 -19.75 -29.35
N ASN A 98 4.33 -20.52 -30.13
CA ASN A 98 4.15 -21.97 -30.21
C ASN A 98 5.53 -22.67 -30.17
N PRO A 99 6.00 -23.09 -29.00
CA PRO A 99 5.34 -22.95 -27.65
C PRO A 99 5.40 -21.53 -27.09
N ALA A 100 4.44 -21.20 -26.23
CA ALA A 100 4.52 -20.02 -25.37
C ALA A 100 5.55 -20.29 -24.25
N VAL A 101 6.51 -19.38 -24.09
CA VAL A 101 7.59 -19.54 -23.09
C VAL A 101 7.49 -18.42 -22.05
N ILE A 102 7.45 -18.79 -20.78
CA ILE A 102 7.46 -17.85 -19.65
C ILE A 102 8.73 -18.07 -18.83
N LEU A 103 9.56 -17.06 -18.74
CA LEU A 103 10.77 -17.09 -17.91
C LEU A 103 10.50 -16.51 -16.52
N MET A 104 10.60 -17.35 -15.49
CA MET A 104 10.52 -16.94 -14.09
C MET A 104 11.92 -16.61 -13.57
N SER A 105 12.18 -15.34 -13.23
CA SER A 105 13.46 -14.93 -12.69
C SER A 105 13.30 -14.27 -11.31
N GLY A 106 14.35 -14.37 -10.48
CA GLY A 106 14.35 -13.78 -9.13
C GLY A 106 15.38 -14.47 -8.23
N LEU A 107 15.60 -13.87 -7.06
CA LEU A 107 16.52 -14.42 -6.05
C LEU A 107 15.98 -15.71 -5.43
N GLN A 108 16.86 -16.43 -4.73
CA GLN A 108 16.47 -17.62 -3.97
C GLN A 108 15.42 -17.23 -2.91
N GLY A 109 14.36 -18.04 -2.75
CA GLY A 109 13.29 -17.77 -1.80
C GLY A 109 12.24 -16.74 -2.29
N SER A 110 12.36 -16.18 -3.51
CA SER A 110 11.42 -15.19 -4.05
C SER A 110 10.07 -15.78 -4.52
N GLY A 111 9.81 -17.06 -4.30
CA GLY A 111 8.53 -17.69 -4.61
C GLY A 111 8.35 -18.12 -6.08
N LYS A 112 9.41 -18.18 -6.88
CA LYS A 112 9.33 -18.59 -8.31
C LYS A 112 8.60 -19.92 -8.53
N THR A 113 8.99 -20.96 -7.79
CA THR A 113 8.38 -22.29 -7.90
C THR A 113 6.90 -22.26 -7.50
N THR A 114 6.57 -21.58 -6.40
CA THR A 114 5.20 -21.44 -5.93
C THR A 114 4.34 -20.70 -6.93
N PHE A 115 4.88 -19.62 -7.51
CA PHE A 115 4.15 -18.85 -8.53
C PHE A 115 3.97 -19.65 -9.81
N SER A 116 5.01 -20.36 -10.29
CA SER A 116 4.93 -21.23 -11.47
C SER A 116 3.85 -22.30 -11.32
N ALA A 117 3.78 -22.94 -10.14
CA ALA A 117 2.77 -23.95 -9.85
C ALA A 117 1.33 -23.39 -9.79
N LYS A 118 1.17 -22.11 -9.42
CA LYS A 118 -0.15 -21.44 -9.41
C LYS A 118 -0.55 -20.93 -10.79
N LEU A 119 0.44 -20.67 -11.66
CA LEU A 119 0.21 -20.17 -13.00
C LEU A 119 -0.14 -21.29 -13.99
N ALA A 120 0.40 -22.49 -13.77
CA ALA A 120 0.14 -23.68 -14.58
C ALA A 120 -1.26 -24.26 -14.27
#